data_152f6fe682bf0fdc703db782305e0a54
#
_entry.id   152f6fe682bf0fdc703db782305e0a54
#
_cell.length_a   1.000
_cell.length_b   1.000
_cell.length_c   1.000
_cell.angle_alpha   90.00
_cell.angle_beta   90.00
_cell.angle_gamma   90.00
#
_symmetry.space_group_name_H-M   'P 1'
#
loop_
_entity.id
_entity.type
_entity.pdbx_description
1 polymer ?
#
loop_
_entity_poly.entity_id
_entity_poly.type
_entity_poly.pdbx_seq_one_letter_code
_entity_poly.pdbx_strand_id
1 'polypeptide(L)'
;MAVRPVLELPDPILKRRSGPVGRIDSHVLALAADLVDTMRATAACVGLAAPQIGVGLRAFVIDVTGHRKAQSCHGELVLFDPEVIGAHSPVVAREGCLSVPHLTGDVARASSVVVRGLTVDGTDRVVEVDAFEARAVLHEIDHLDGFLFLDRVSSHEALFRRNVYR
;
A
#
# COMPACT_ATOMS: atom_id res chain seq x y z
N MET A 1 -0.15 -2.65 -20.09
CA MET A 1 0.26 -3.60 -19.05
C MET A 1 1.77 -3.68 -19.08
N ALA A 2 2.42 -3.16 -18.07
CA ALA A 2 3.89 -3.14 -18.03
C ALA A 2 4.37 -3.17 -16.57
N VAL A 3 5.43 -3.92 -16.32
CA VAL A 3 6.17 -3.83 -15.07
C VAL A 3 6.90 -2.49 -15.05
N ARG A 4 6.64 -1.69 -14.02
CA ARG A 4 7.21 -0.36 -13.83
C ARG A 4 8.34 -0.38 -12.80
N PRO A 5 9.36 0.48 -12.94
CA PRO A 5 10.35 0.64 -11.89
C PRO A 5 9.68 1.21 -10.62
N VAL A 6 10.00 0.63 -9.47
CA VAL A 6 9.54 1.16 -8.18
C VAL A 6 10.48 2.28 -7.75
N LEU A 7 9.91 3.45 -7.48
CA LEU A 7 10.65 4.63 -7.06
C LEU A 7 11.05 4.51 -5.58
N GLU A 8 12.22 5.02 -5.27
CA GLU A 8 12.80 5.03 -3.93
C GLU A 8 13.03 6.46 -3.45
N LEU A 9 13.11 6.65 -2.12
CA LEU A 9 13.59 7.91 -1.57
C LEU A 9 14.98 8.25 -2.17
N PRO A 10 15.22 9.53 -2.49
CA PRO A 10 14.45 10.74 -2.12
C PRO A 10 13.47 11.25 -3.20
N ASP A 11 12.91 10.39 -4.07
CA ASP A 11 11.99 10.86 -5.09
C ASP A 11 10.84 11.67 -4.47
N PRO A 12 10.62 12.94 -4.92
CA PRO A 12 9.67 13.84 -4.27
C PRO A 12 8.20 13.42 -4.41
N ILE A 13 7.85 12.56 -5.38
CA ILE A 13 6.47 12.10 -5.55
C ILE A 13 6.01 11.27 -4.34
N LEU A 14 6.94 10.55 -3.68
CA LEU A 14 6.65 9.72 -2.51
C LEU A 14 6.23 10.52 -1.28
N LYS A 15 6.50 11.82 -1.27
CA LYS A 15 6.15 12.74 -0.18
C LYS A 15 5.03 13.71 -0.55
N ARG A 16 4.38 13.51 -1.70
CA ARG A 16 3.25 14.32 -2.15
C ARG A 16 1.94 13.56 -1.97
N ARG A 17 0.91 14.28 -1.55
CA ARG A 17 -0.45 13.74 -1.55
C ARG A 17 -0.93 13.52 -2.98
N SER A 18 -1.43 12.33 -3.27
CA SER A 18 -1.98 11.96 -4.57
C SER A 18 -3.38 12.57 -4.78
N GLY A 19 -3.65 12.98 -6.00
CA GLY A 19 -4.96 13.46 -6.41
C GLY A 19 -5.97 12.33 -6.61
N PRO A 20 -7.28 12.64 -6.58
CA PRO A 20 -8.32 11.64 -6.83
C PRO A 20 -8.27 11.12 -8.26
N VAL A 21 -8.66 9.87 -8.43
CA VAL A 21 -8.83 9.24 -9.75
C VAL A 21 -10.09 9.80 -10.44
N GLY A 22 -11.17 9.96 -9.67
CA GLY A 22 -12.44 10.44 -10.13
C GLY A 22 -13.15 9.42 -11.04
N ARG A 23 -12.98 9.53 -12.36
CA ARG A 23 -13.64 8.62 -13.30
C ARG A 23 -12.73 7.44 -13.66
N ILE A 24 -13.27 6.23 -13.64
CA ILE A 24 -12.57 5.03 -14.10
C ILE A 24 -12.65 4.98 -15.64
N ASP A 25 -11.56 5.37 -16.27
CA ASP A 25 -11.39 5.33 -17.72
C ASP A 25 -10.27 4.36 -18.13
N SER A 26 -9.95 4.30 -19.42
CA SER A 26 -8.91 3.40 -19.93
C SER A 26 -7.51 3.68 -19.37
N HIS A 27 -7.21 4.92 -19.00
CA HIS A 27 -5.91 5.29 -18.41
C HIS A 27 -5.81 4.78 -16.98
N VAL A 28 -6.90 4.91 -16.20
CA VAL A 28 -6.99 4.40 -14.84
C VAL A 28 -6.94 2.87 -14.81
N LEU A 29 -7.61 2.22 -15.77
CA LEU A 29 -7.53 0.75 -15.91
C LEU A 29 -6.13 0.28 -16.30
N ALA A 30 -5.44 1.02 -17.18
CA ALA A 30 -4.04 0.72 -17.51
C ALA A 30 -3.12 0.89 -16.29
N LEU A 31 -3.34 1.94 -15.46
CA LEU A 31 -2.63 2.12 -14.20
C LEU A 31 -2.85 0.93 -13.25
N ALA A 32 -4.09 0.46 -13.10
CA ALA A 32 -4.40 -0.70 -12.28
C ALA A 32 -3.61 -1.95 -12.75
N ALA A 33 -3.60 -2.19 -14.06
CA ALA A 33 -2.85 -3.30 -14.65
C ALA A 33 -1.33 -3.17 -14.41
N ASP A 34 -0.76 -1.97 -14.56
CA ASP A 34 0.66 -1.72 -14.29
C ASP A 34 1.01 -1.96 -12.81
N LEU A 35 0.13 -1.56 -11.88
CA LEU A 35 0.27 -1.82 -10.44
C LEU A 35 0.29 -3.32 -10.14
N VAL A 36 -0.67 -4.06 -10.66
CA VAL A 36 -0.78 -5.52 -10.49
C VAL A 36 0.44 -6.23 -11.07
N ASP A 37 0.83 -5.91 -12.32
CA ASP A 37 1.97 -6.54 -12.98
C ASP A 37 3.29 -6.26 -12.23
N THR A 38 3.46 -5.02 -11.74
CA THR A 38 4.65 -4.62 -10.99
C THR A 38 4.70 -5.31 -9.62
N MET A 39 3.58 -5.36 -8.89
CA MET A 39 3.49 -6.07 -7.61
C MET A 39 3.85 -7.55 -7.78
N ARG A 40 3.25 -8.23 -8.76
CA ARG A 40 3.48 -9.66 -9.04
C ARG A 40 4.90 -9.96 -9.48
N ALA A 41 5.54 -9.05 -10.22
CA ALA A 41 6.92 -9.21 -10.66
C ALA A 41 7.96 -8.95 -9.56
N THR A 42 7.55 -8.35 -8.45
CA THR A 42 8.46 -7.96 -7.36
C THR A 42 8.41 -8.98 -6.22
N ALA A 43 9.53 -9.60 -5.91
CA ALA A 43 9.62 -10.61 -4.87
C ALA A 43 9.18 -10.07 -3.50
N ALA A 44 8.36 -10.84 -2.79
CA ALA A 44 7.83 -10.54 -1.45
C ALA A 44 7.02 -9.22 -1.36
N CYS A 45 6.55 -8.70 -2.48
CA CYS A 45 5.66 -7.54 -2.53
C CYS A 45 4.21 -8.00 -2.31
N VAL A 46 3.55 -7.41 -1.33
CA VAL A 46 2.14 -7.70 -1.00
C VAL A 46 1.23 -6.49 -1.22
N GLY A 47 1.80 -5.35 -1.60
CA GLY A 47 1.07 -4.13 -1.91
C GLY A 47 1.91 -3.13 -2.66
N LEU A 48 1.26 -2.29 -3.45
CA LEU A 48 1.90 -1.24 -4.24
C LEU A 48 0.92 -0.10 -4.51
N ALA A 49 1.36 1.12 -4.26
CA ALA A 49 0.58 2.34 -4.52
C ALA A 49 1.08 3.09 -5.77
N ALA A 50 0.19 3.80 -6.43
CA ALA A 50 0.48 4.53 -7.67
C ALA A 50 1.67 5.51 -7.56
N PRO A 51 1.87 6.27 -6.46
CA PRO A 51 3.06 7.12 -6.32
C PRO A 51 4.38 6.35 -6.42
N GLN A 52 4.41 5.09 -5.99
CA GLN A 52 5.62 4.25 -6.05
C GLN A 52 6.03 3.88 -7.49
N ILE A 53 5.13 3.99 -8.46
CA ILE A 53 5.42 3.83 -9.88
C ILE A 53 5.33 5.15 -10.66
N GLY A 54 5.43 6.28 -9.96
CA GLY A 54 5.53 7.61 -10.54
C GLY A 54 4.20 8.25 -10.94
N VAL A 55 3.06 7.74 -10.45
CA VAL A 55 1.72 8.27 -10.78
C VAL A 55 1.06 8.87 -9.54
N GLY A 56 0.81 10.17 -9.55
CA GLY A 56 0.23 10.91 -8.43
C GLY A 56 -1.30 10.79 -8.32
N LEU A 57 -1.84 9.57 -8.45
CA LEU A 57 -3.27 9.26 -8.32
C LEU A 57 -3.53 8.35 -7.13
N ARG A 58 -4.74 8.45 -6.58
CA ARG A 58 -5.16 7.64 -5.43
C ARG A 58 -5.59 6.25 -5.86
N ALA A 59 -4.61 5.39 -6.12
CA ALA A 59 -4.82 3.98 -6.48
C ALA A 59 -3.78 3.10 -5.80
N PHE A 60 -4.19 1.93 -5.34
CA PHE A 60 -3.29 0.90 -4.85
C PHE A 60 -3.78 -0.51 -5.19
N VAL A 61 -2.89 -1.48 -5.12
CA VAL A 61 -3.18 -2.90 -5.13
C VAL A 61 -2.59 -3.55 -3.89
N ILE A 62 -3.29 -4.53 -3.32
CA ILE A 62 -2.74 -5.47 -2.34
C ILE A 62 -3.12 -6.90 -2.71
N ASP A 63 -2.29 -7.86 -2.31
CA ASP A 63 -2.60 -9.28 -2.29
C ASP A 63 -1.77 -9.97 -1.19
N VAL A 64 -2.44 -10.40 -0.14
CA VAL A 64 -1.81 -11.09 1.00
C VAL A 64 -2.04 -12.60 0.96
N THR A 65 -2.48 -13.14 -0.18
CA THR A 65 -2.74 -14.56 -0.37
C THR A 65 -1.50 -15.38 -0.02
N GLY A 66 -1.67 -16.37 0.85
CA GLY A 66 -0.59 -17.26 1.31
C GLY A 66 0.39 -16.63 2.31
N HIS A 67 0.21 -15.37 2.69
CA HIS A 67 1.09 -14.77 3.70
C HIS A 67 0.77 -15.32 5.10
N ARG A 68 1.79 -15.83 5.80
CA ARG A 68 1.64 -16.52 7.10
C ARG A 68 0.98 -15.71 8.22
N LYS A 69 0.98 -14.37 8.12
CA LYS A 69 0.38 -13.47 9.11
C LYS A 69 -1.01 -12.98 8.71
N ALA A 70 -1.50 -13.33 7.51
CA ALA A 70 -2.83 -12.95 7.09
C ALA A 70 -3.89 -13.74 7.87
N GLN A 71 -4.93 -13.05 8.33
CA GLN A 71 -6.15 -13.62 8.90
C GLN A 71 -7.30 -13.37 7.93
N SER A 72 -7.64 -12.10 7.63
CA SER A 72 -8.44 -11.80 6.45
C SER A 72 -7.59 -11.84 5.18
N CYS A 73 -8.22 -12.21 4.06
CA CYS A 73 -7.60 -12.18 2.75
C CYS A 73 -8.67 -12.06 1.66
N HIS A 74 -8.65 -10.97 0.94
CA HIS A 74 -9.60 -10.71 -0.15
C HIS A 74 -9.00 -11.00 -1.52
N GLY A 75 -7.80 -11.66 -1.56
CA GLY A 75 -7.06 -11.89 -2.78
C GLY A 75 -6.51 -10.58 -3.35
N GLU A 76 -6.33 -10.54 -4.67
CA GLU A 76 -5.90 -9.32 -5.34
C GLU A 76 -7.00 -8.24 -5.27
N LEU A 77 -6.75 -7.22 -4.50
CA LEU A 77 -7.65 -6.10 -4.25
C LEU A 77 -7.05 -4.82 -4.81
N VAL A 78 -7.68 -4.28 -5.86
CA VAL A 78 -7.39 -2.94 -6.39
C VAL A 78 -8.47 -1.98 -5.92
N LEU A 79 -8.07 -0.86 -5.31
CA LEU A 79 -8.99 0.20 -4.91
C LEU A 79 -8.49 1.56 -5.41
N PHE A 80 -9.45 2.34 -5.90
CA PHE A 80 -9.28 3.75 -6.27
C PHE A 80 -9.99 4.64 -5.25
N ASP A 81 -9.42 5.83 -5.04
CA ASP A 81 -9.93 6.84 -4.10
C ASP A 81 -10.31 6.25 -2.72
N PRO A 82 -9.42 5.45 -2.10
CA PRO A 82 -9.75 4.75 -0.86
C PRO A 82 -9.92 5.73 0.30
N GLU A 83 -10.90 5.41 1.16
CA GLU A 83 -11.20 6.10 2.40
C GLU A 83 -11.29 5.09 3.55
N VAL A 84 -10.58 5.35 4.65
CA VAL A 84 -10.73 4.58 5.90
C VAL A 84 -11.95 5.11 6.64
N ILE A 85 -12.99 4.29 6.74
CA ILE A 85 -14.26 4.64 7.43
C ILE A 85 -14.39 4.02 8.81
N GLY A 86 -13.46 3.15 9.20
CA GLY A 86 -13.36 2.57 10.53
C GLY A 86 -11.96 2.01 10.76
N ALA A 87 -11.41 2.22 11.97
CA ALA A 87 -10.10 1.70 12.35
C ALA A 87 -10.03 1.49 13.87
N HIS A 88 -9.66 0.28 14.30
CA HIS A 88 -9.69 -0.13 15.70
C HIS A 88 -8.47 -0.97 16.07
N SER A 89 -8.23 -1.09 17.39
CA SER A 89 -7.27 -2.02 17.98
C SER A 89 -5.84 -1.86 17.46
N PRO A 90 -5.13 -0.76 17.78
CA PRO A 90 -3.79 -0.54 17.29
C PRO A 90 -2.80 -1.59 17.81
N VAL A 91 -1.96 -2.10 16.92
CA VAL A 91 -0.89 -3.07 17.19
C VAL A 91 0.41 -2.60 16.57
N VAL A 92 1.49 -2.69 17.34
CA VAL A 92 2.85 -2.40 16.84
C VAL A 92 3.41 -3.65 16.14
N ALA A 93 3.91 -3.48 14.93
CA ALA A 93 4.62 -4.52 14.21
C ALA A 93 5.62 -3.94 13.21
N ARG A 94 6.58 -4.79 12.80
CA ARG A 94 7.63 -4.46 11.86
C ARG A 94 7.08 -4.30 10.45
N GLU A 95 7.44 -3.18 9.81
CA GLU A 95 7.17 -2.89 8.40
C GLU A 95 8.45 -2.64 7.61
N GLY A 96 8.39 -2.96 6.33
CA GLY A 96 9.34 -2.53 5.32
C GLY A 96 8.60 -1.98 4.12
N CYS A 97 9.30 -1.27 3.26
CA CYS A 97 8.76 -0.68 2.05
C CYS A 97 9.76 -0.83 0.90
N LEU A 98 9.30 -1.09 -0.31
CA LEU A 98 10.14 -1.12 -1.51
C LEU A 98 10.78 0.24 -1.79
N SER A 99 10.08 1.33 -1.47
CA SER A 99 10.58 2.70 -1.63
C SER A 99 11.61 3.11 -0.56
N VAL A 100 11.83 2.28 0.46
CA VAL A 100 12.86 2.44 1.51
C VAL A 100 13.58 1.10 1.71
N PRO A 101 14.37 0.63 0.73
CA PRO A 101 14.84 -0.76 0.68
C PRO A 101 15.82 -1.14 1.80
N HIS A 102 16.48 -0.16 2.43
CA HIS A 102 17.56 -0.41 3.40
C HIS A 102 17.10 -0.39 4.86
N LEU A 103 15.85 -0.06 5.12
CA LEU A 103 15.30 0.08 6.46
C LEU A 103 14.02 -0.72 6.65
N THR A 104 13.78 -1.10 7.90
CA THR A 104 12.48 -1.53 8.42
C THR A 104 12.21 -0.76 9.70
N GLY A 105 10.95 -0.68 10.13
CA GLY A 105 10.59 0.04 11.35
C GLY A 105 9.39 -0.58 12.06
N ASP A 106 9.32 -0.34 13.35
CA ASP A 106 8.16 -0.73 14.16
C ASP A 106 7.12 0.40 14.13
N VAL A 107 5.92 0.07 13.64
CA VAL A 107 4.83 1.01 13.40
C VAL A 107 3.56 0.53 14.08
N ALA A 108 2.90 1.43 14.82
CA ALA A 108 1.56 1.19 15.34
C ALA A 108 0.51 1.42 14.24
N ARG A 109 -0.30 0.41 13.97
CA ARG A 109 -1.43 0.50 13.04
C ARG A 109 -2.65 -0.19 13.60
N ALA A 110 -3.84 0.28 13.24
CA ALA A 110 -5.07 -0.44 13.53
C ALA A 110 -4.99 -1.86 12.96
N SER A 111 -5.41 -2.84 13.76
CA SER A 111 -5.45 -4.25 13.35
C SER A 111 -6.81 -4.65 12.76
N SER A 112 -7.81 -3.79 12.82
CA SER A 112 -9.12 -3.95 12.19
C SER A 112 -9.47 -2.64 11.49
N VAL A 113 -9.74 -2.72 10.20
CA VAL A 113 -9.97 -1.56 9.33
C VAL A 113 -11.17 -1.81 8.43
N VAL A 114 -12.02 -0.80 8.28
CA VAL A 114 -13.05 -0.76 7.24
C VAL A 114 -12.63 0.30 6.23
N VAL A 115 -12.42 -0.12 5.00
CA VAL A 115 -12.03 0.75 3.90
C VAL A 115 -13.11 0.74 2.82
N ARG A 116 -13.40 1.91 2.26
CA ARG A 116 -14.29 2.12 1.13
C ARG A 116 -13.48 2.65 -0.04
N GLY A 117 -13.79 2.22 -1.25
CA GLY A 117 -13.16 2.73 -2.47
C GLY A 117 -13.86 2.22 -3.72
N LEU A 118 -13.45 2.73 -4.88
CA LEU A 118 -13.95 2.27 -6.16
C LEU A 118 -13.14 1.07 -6.65
N THR A 119 -13.80 0.10 -7.24
CA THR A 119 -13.19 -1.06 -7.90
C THR A 119 -12.94 -0.77 -9.38
N VAL A 120 -12.28 -1.70 -10.09
CA VAL A 120 -11.94 -1.57 -11.53
C VAL A 120 -13.16 -1.43 -12.44
N ASP A 121 -14.32 -1.91 -12.01
CA ASP A 121 -15.59 -1.75 -12.73
C ASP A 121 -16.34 -0.46 -12.36
N GLY A 122 -15.73 0.40 -11.53
CA GLY A 122 -16.29 1.68 -11.10
C GLY A 122 -17.36 1.56 -10.02
N THR A 123 -17.55 0.38 -9.43
CA THR A 123 -18.49 0.19 -8.33
C THR A 123 -17.86 0.56 -6.99
N ASP A 124 -18.69 1.10 -6.11
CA ASP A 124 -18.31 1.41 -4.74
C ASP A 124 -18.24 0.10 -3.91
N ARG A 125 -17.15 -0.11 -3.22
CA ARG A 125 -16.92 -1.30 -2.40
C ARG A 125 -16.47 -0.93 -1.00
N VAL A 126 -17.09 -1.57 -0.03
CA VAL A 126 -16.64 -1.53 1.38
C VAL A 126 -16.03 -2.89 1.71
N VAL A 127 -14.84 -2.86 2.30
CA VAL A 127 -14.08 -4.07 2.65
C VAL A 127 -13.67 -3.97 4.12
N GLU A 128 -13.96 -5.02 4.88
CA GLU A 128 -13.45 -5.19 6.25
C GLU A 128 -12.20 -6.07 6.22
N VAL A 129 -11.10 -5.54 6.71
CA VAL A 129 -9.80 -6.21 6.71
C VAL A 129 -9.21 -6.23 8.11
N ASP A 130 -8.43 -7.24 8.43
CA ASP A 130 -7.79 -7.37 9.73
C ASP A 130 -6.32 -7.79 9.65
N ALA A 131 -5.65 -7.75 10.80
CA ALA A 131 -4.29 -8.20 11.01
C ALA A 131 -3.32 -7.69 9.93
N PHE A 132 -2.68 -8.58 9.18
CA PHE A 132 -1.68 -8.22 8.19
C PHE A 132 -2.28 -7.53 6.95
N GLU A 133 -3.49 -7.92 6.53
CA GLU A 133 -4.18 -7.27 5.41
C GLU A 133 -4.55 -5.81 5.76
N ALA A 134 -5.04 -5.56 6.98
CA ALA A 134 -5.30 -4.20 7.47
C ALA A 134 -4.03 -3.34 7.47
N ARG A 135 -2.90 -3.90 7.89
CA ARG A 135 -1.60 -3.23 7.87
C ARG A 135 -1.18 -2.88 6.45
N ALA A 136 -1.32 -3.81 5.49
CA ALA A 136 -1.01 -3.57 4.09
C ALA A 136 -1.88 -2.44 3.52
N VAL A 137 -3.20 -2.47 3.72
CA VAL A 137 -4.11 -1.40 3.28
C VAL A 137 -3.69 -0.04 3.83
N LEU A 138 -3.42 0.06 5.13
CA LEU A 138 -3.03 1.34 5.75
C LEU A 138 -1.66 1.83 5.26
N HIS A 139 -0.73 0.92 4.97
CA HIS A 139 0.57 1.24 4.39
C HIS A 139 0.42 1.87 3.00
N GLU A 140 -0.42 1.28 2.15
CA GLU A 140 -0.67 1.80 0.80
C GLU A 140 -1.45 3.13 0.83
N ILE A 141 -2.40 3.31 1.74
CA ILE A 141 -3.10 4.58 1.92
C ILE A 141 -2.14 5.68 2.38
N ASP A 142 -1.18 5.38 3.26
CA ASP A 142 -0.14 6.33 3.63
C ASP A 142 0.64 6.83 2.40
N HIS A 143 1.02 5.95 1.47
CA HIS A 143 1.64 6.38 0.22
C HIS A 143 0.78 7.36 -0.57
N LEU A 144 -0.54 7.16 -0.60
CA LEU A 144 -1.47 8.07 -1.27
C LEU A 144 -1.57 9.44 -0.58
N ASP A 145 -1.31 9.48 0.71
CA ASP A 145 -1.32 10.71 1.51
C ASP A 145 0.07 11.38 1.61
N GLY A 146 1.09 10.81 0.96
CA GLY A 146 2.47 11.31 0.95
C GLY A 146 3.26 10.95 2.21
N PHE A 147 2.86 9.90 2.92
CA PHE A 147 3.57 9.36 4.08
C PHE A 147 4.28 8.05 3.74
N LEU A 148 5.36 7.81 4.46
CA LEU A 148 6.08 6.54 4.48
C LEU A 148 6.03 5.97 5.90
N PHE A 149 6.32 4.68 6.06
CA PHE A 149 6.38 4.09 7.40
C PHE A 149 7.39 4.82 8.32
N LEU A 150 8.41 5.47 7.74
CA LEU A 150 9.37 6.32 8.47
C LEU A 150 8.70 7.48 9.21
N ASP A 151 7.61 8.01 8.67
CA ASP A 151 6.83 9.10 9.30
C ASP A 151 5.96 8.58 10.47
N ARG A 152 5.83 7.25 10.61
CA ARG A 152 4.99 6.58 11.62
C ARG A 152 5.77 5.95 12.76
N VAL A 153 7.07 5.77 12.62
CA VAL A 153 7.90 5.26 13.73
C VAL A 153 7.96 6.26 14.87
N SER A 154 7.90 5.77 16.11
CA SER A 154 7.87 6.61 17.30
C SER A 154 9.22 7.23 17.64
N SER A 155 10.32 6.60 17.23
CA SER A 155 11.69 7.04 17.47
C SER A 155 12.65 6.40 16.47
N HIS A 156 13.88 6.93 16.39
CA HIS A 156 14.95 6.32 15.58
C HIS A 156 15.38 4.92 16.10
N GLU A 157 15.12 4.62 17.37
CA GLU A 157 15.38 3.29 17.96
C GLU A 157 14.40 2.22 17.43
N ALA A 158 13.27 2.65 16.87
CA ALA A 158 12.30 1.79 16.19
C ALA A 158 12.64 1.53 14.71
N LEU A 159 13.81 2.02 14.23
CA LEU A 159 14.31 1.77 12.89
C LEU A 159 15.44 0.74 12.92
N PHE A 160 15.43 -0.13 11.92
CA PHE A 160 16.39 -1.23 11.81
C PHE A 160 16.92 -1.32 10.39
N ARG A 161 18.18 -1.70 10.24
CA ARG A 161 18.73 -2.02 8.92
C ARG A 161 18.05 -3.29 8.40
N ARG A 162 17.65 -3.26 7.15
CA ARG A 162 17.13 -4.43 6.47
C ARG A 162 18.28 -5.34 6.10
N ASN A 163 18.27 -6.56 6.63
CA ASN A 163 19.18 -7.61 6.15
C ASN A 163 18.69 -8.01 4.74
N VAL A 164 19.56 -7.83 3.76
CA VAL A 164 19.32 -8.34 2.42
C VAL A 164 19.43 -9.85 2.52
N TYR A 165 18.32 -10.56 2.34
CA TYR A 165 18.35 -12.01 2.17
C TYR A 165 19.08 -12.26 0.84
N ARG A 166 20.26 -12.87 0.94
CA ARG A 166 20.99 -13.36 -0.23
C ARG A 166 20.38 -14.66 -0.73
#